data_c85cf1782b3a65bd29a74dfb14361804
#
_entry.id   c85cf1782b3a65bd29a74dfb14361804
#
_cell.length_a   1.000
_cell.length_b   1.000
_cell.length_c   1.000
_cell.angle_alpha   90.00
_cell.angle_beta   90.00
_cell.angle_gamma   90.00
#
_symmetry.space_group_name_H-M   'P 1'
#
loop_
_entity.id
_entity.type
_entity.pdbx_description
1 polymer ?
#
loop_
_entity_poly.entity_id
_entity_poly.type
_entity_poly.pdbx_seq_one_letter_code
_entity_poly.pdbx_strand_id
1 'polypeptide(L)'
;ENFVYFNDDMFLIKKVSPEDFFRDERPVDMLALQPDVANADDQIMPYVYLNNAMVLAKYFDKRENMKKQPGAYFHPGYPLMYFGYNLLEMAFPRFTGFYTVHGPSPLKKESYRFFWKNEPLPT
;
A
#
# COMPACT_ATOMS: atom_id res chain seq x y z
N GLU A 1 -11.52 -8.01 -12.74
CA GLU A 1 -12.40 -8.36 -11.62
C GLU A 1 -11.84 -7.80 -10.32
N ASN A 2 -12.67 -7.08 -9.58
CA ASN A 2 -12.35 -6.40 -8.34
C ASN A 2 -12.99 -7.14 -7.17
N PHE A 3 -12.35 -7.11 -6.01
CA PHE A 3 -12.90 -7.68 -4.77
C PHE A 3 -12.36 -6.94 -3.55
N VAL A 4 -13.03 -7.06 -2.43
CA VAL A 4 -12.57 -6.52 -1.15
C VAL A 4 -12.23 -7.68 -0.23
N TYR A 5 -11.00 -7.65 0.30
CA TYR A 5 -10.55 -8.64 1.27
C TYR A 5 -10.82 -8.12 2.68
N PHE A 6 -11.37 -8.96 3.52
CA PHE A 6 -11.60 -8.73 4.94
C PHE A 6 -10.85 -9.78 5.76
N ASN A 7 -10.23 -9.36 6.84
CA ASN A 7 -9.77 -10.30 7.85
C ASN A 7 -10.96 -10.81 8.68
N ASP A 8 -10.78 -11.90 9.36
CA ASP A 8 -11.81 -12.56 10.19
C ASP A 8 -12.23 -11.76 11.44
N ASP A 9 -11.41 -10.78 11.84
CA ASP A 9 -11.65 -9.87 12.96
C ASP A 9 -12.30 -8.53 12.56
N MET A 10 -12.72 -8.38 11.29
CA MET A 10 -13.30 -7.14 10.78
C MET A 10 -14.79 -7.20 10.57
N PHE A 11 -15.48 -6.14 10.98
CA PHE A 11 -16.92 -5.99 10.81
C PHE A 11 -17.28 -4.63 10.22
N LEU A 12 -18.26 -4.63 9.31
CA LEU A 12 -18.85 -3.39 8.81
C LEU A 12 -19.88 -2.88 9.82
N ILE A 13 -19.64 -1.70 10.37
CA ILE A 13 -20.52 -1.05 11.35
C ILE A 13 -21.48 -0.03 10.73
N LYS A 14 -21.37 0.18 9.42
CA LYS A 14 -22.27 1.04 8.64
C LYS A 14 -22.48 0.48 7.25
N LYS A 15 -23.52 0.93 6.58
CA LYS A 15 -23.76 0.60 5.18
C LYS A 15 -22.61 1.13 4.32
N VAL A 16 -22.11 0.30 3.42
CA VAL A 16 -21.07 0.63 2.44
C VAL A 16 -21.57 0.33 1.03
N SER A 17 -20.96 0.96 0.04
CA SER A 17 -21.22 0.74 -1.37
C SER A 17 -19.93 0.37 -2.10
N PRO A 18 -19.99 -0.18 -3.32
CA PRO A 18 -18.79 -0.46 -4.12
C PRO A 18 -17.89 0.76 -4.33
N GLU A 19 -18.47 1.96 -4.40
CA GLU A 19 -17.77 3.23 -4.63
C GLU A 19 -16.90 3.65 -3.43
N ASP A 20 -17.18 3.11 -2.24
CA ASP A 20 -16.32 3.31 -1.06
C ASP A 20 -14.97 2.59 -1.20
N PHE A 21 -14.92 1.55 -2.04
CA PHE A 21 -13.75 0.71 -2.24
C PHE A 21 -13.09 0.89 -3.61
N PHE A 22 -13.86 1.28 -4.63
CA PHE A 22 -13.34 1.44 -6.00
C PHE A 22 -13.92 2.70 -6.64
N ARG A 23 -13.06 3.48 -7.30
CA ARG A 23 -13.45 4.62 -8.15
C ARG A 23 -12.78 4.46 -9.52
N ASP A 24 -13.56 4.59 -10.58
CA ASP A 24 -13.08 4.41 -11.96
C ASP A 24 -12.25 3.11 -12.12
N GLU A 25 -12.75 2.02 -11.57
CA GLU A 25 -12.10 0.70 -11.54
C GLU A 25 -10.76 0.64 -10.79
N ARG A 26 -10.40 1.66 -10.04
CA ARG A 26 -9.19 1.72 -9.22
C ARG A 26 -9.54 1.51 -7.75
N PRO A 27 -8.74 0.73 -7.03
CA PRO A 27 -8.87 0.65 -5.58
C PRO A 27 -8.74 2.02 -4.93
N VAL A 28 -9.61 2.31 -3.97
CA VAL A 28 -9.51 3.49 -3.12
C VAL A 28 -8.59 3.13 -1.96
N ASP A 29 -7.40 3.67 -1.98
CA ASP A 29 -6.39 3.44 -0.97
C ASP A 29 -5.58 4.72 -0.72
N MET A 30 -4.70 4.68 0.23
CA MET A 30 -3.92 5.80 0.70
C MET A 30 -2.43 5.55 0.41
N LEU A 31 -1.77 6.48 -0.30
CA LEU A 31 -0.33 6.45 -0.51
C LEU A 31 0.42 7.18 0.63
N ALA A 32 0.20 6.73 1.85
CA ALA A 32 0.97 7.17 3.01
C ALA A 32 2.23 6.32 3.14
N LEU A 33 3.38 6.97 3.07
CA LEU A 33 4.68 6.31 3.23
C LEU A 33 5.03 6.19 4.72
N GLN A 34 5.65 5.08 5.05
CA GLN A 34 6.16 4.83 6.40
C GLN A 34 7.40 3.96 6.27
N PRO A 35 8.52 4.30 6.93
CA PRO A 35 9.69 3.45 6.90
C PRO A 35 9.39 2.11 7.58
N ASP A 36 9.66 1.03 6.87
CA ASP A 36 9.66 -0.31 7.44
C ASP A 36 11.01 -0.58 8.09
N VAL A 37 11.00 -0.97 9.34
CA VAL A 37 12.21 -1.24 10.11
C VAL A 37 12.24 -2.72 10.44
N ALA A 38 13.39 -3.36 10.14
CA ALA A 38 13.62 -4.73 10.55
C ALA A 38 13.60 -4.82 12.09
N ASN A 39 12.91 -5.82 12.62
CA ASN A 39 12.82 -6.08 14.04
C ASN A 39 13.62 -7.35 14.39
N ALA A 40 14.28 -7.34 15.54
CA ALA A 40 15.00 -8.50 16.07
C ALA A 40 14.09 -9.54 16.74
N ASP A 41 12.82 -9.16 16.97
CA ASP A 41 11.83 -10.06 17.55
C ASP A 41 11.33 -11.09 16.53
N ASP A 42 10.78 -12.21 17.01
CA ASP A 42 10.23 -13.30 16.19
C ASP A 42 8.95 -12.93 15.40
N GLN A 43 8.68 -11.64 15.25
CA GLN A 43 7.54 -11.15 14.50
C GLN A 43 7.80 -11.22 12.99
N ILE A 44 6.95 -11.92 12.27
CA ILE A 44 7.08 -12.10 10.82
C ILE A 44 6.68 -10.86 10.00
N MET A 45 5.77 -10.03 10.51
CA MET A 45 5.16 -8.94 9.75
C MET A 45 6.15 -7.89 9.25
N PRO A 46 7.15 -7.43 10.03
CA PRO A 46 8.16 -6.51 9.52
C PRO A 46 8.92 -7.04 8.29
N TYR A 47 9.20 -8.33 8.26
CA TYR A 47 9.86 -8.97 7.11
C TYR A 47 8.94 -9.03 5.88
N VAL A 48 7.64 -9.28 6.09
CA VAL A 48 6.64 -9.23 5.01
C VAL A 48 6.59 -7.83 4.39
N TYR A 49 6.55 -6.78 5.20
CA TYR A 49 6.51 -5.40 4.71
C TYR A 49 7.78 -5.02 3.95
N LEU A 50 8.95 -5.35 4.49
CA LEU A 50 10.24 -5.13 3.81
C LEU A 50 10.31 -5.87 2.47
N ASN A 51 9.86 -7.12 2.43
CA ASN A 51 9.81 -7.89 1.19
C ASN A 51 8.87 -7.27 0.17
N ASN A 52 7.70 -6.80 0.59
CA ASN A 52 6.76 -6.08 -0.26
C ASN A 52 7.39 -4.79 -0.84
N ALA A 53 8.10 -4.02 -0.01
CA ALA A 53 8.80 -2.81 -0.45
C ALA A 53 9.91 -3.15 -1.47
N MET A 54 10.65 -4.25 -1.28
CA MET A 54 11.63 -4.74 -2.25
C MET A 54 11.00 -5.12 -3.58
N VAL A 55 9.88 -5.82 -3.57
CA VAL A 55 9.16 -6.19 -4.80
C VAL A 55 8.64 -4.94 -5.52
N LEU A 56 8.03 -4.01 -4.79
CA LEU A 56 7.55 -2.76 -5.38
C LEU A 56 8.68 -1.93 -6.01
N ALA A 57 9.86 -1.91 -5.40
CA ALA A 57 11.02 -1.19 -5.94
C ALA A 57 11.55 -1.75 -7.26
N LYS A 58 11.19 -3.00 -7.65
CA LYS A 58 11.52 -3.55 -8.97
C LYS A 58 10.66 -2.93 -10.08
N TYR A 59 9.41 -2.60 -9.78
CA TYR A 59 8.41 -2.21 -10.78
C TYR A 59 8.13 -0.71 -10.80
N PHE A 60 8.42 0.00 -9.70
CA PHE A 60 8.07 1.40 -9.55
C PHE A 60 9.26 2.25 -9.09
N ASP A 61 9.53 3.32 -9.84
CA ASP A 61 10.39 4.39 -9.36
C ASP A 61 9.57 5.35 -8.49
N LYS A 62 10.00 5.54 -7.24
CA LYS A 62 9.31 6.37 -6.27
C LYS A 62 9.21 7.83 -6.71
N ARG A 63 10.32 8.40 -7.18
CA ARG A 63 10.39 9.82 -7.54
C ARG A 63 9.52 10.12 -8.78
N GLU A 64 9.55 9.23 -9.76
CA GLU A 64 8.68 9.36 -10.92
C GLU A 64 7.20 9.19 -10.53
N ASN A 65 6.90 8.22 -9.66
CA ASN A 65 5.53 7.98 -9.21
C ASN A 65 4.97 9.20 -8.46
N MET A 66 5.74 9.76 -7.52
CA MET A 66 5.34 10.97 -6.79
C MET A 66 5.16 12.19 -7.71
N LYS A 67 6.00 12.34 -8.74
CA LYS A 67 5.87 13.43 -9.74
C LYS A 67 4.62 13.27 -10.60
N LYS A 68 4.28 12.04 -10.98
CA LYS A 68 3.11 11.75 -11.84
C LYS A 68 1.78 11.93 -11.11
N GLN A 69 1.74 11.67 -9.81
CA GLN A 69 0.52 11.73 -9.01
C GLN A 69 0.72 12.37 -7.61
N PRO A 70 1.18 13.64 -7.57
CA PRO A 70 1.50 14.29 -6.30
C PRO A 70 0.29 14.37 -5.36
N GLY A 71 -0.92 14.57 -5.91
CA GLY A 71 -2.15 14.62 -5.12
C GLY A 71 -2.53 13.32 -4.43
N ALA A 72 -1.99 12.18 -4.87
CA ALA A 72 -2.19 10.90 -4.19
C ALA A 72 -1.33 10.77 -2.93
N TYR A 73 -0.15 11.41 -2.92
CA TYR A 73 0.75 11.43 -1.75
C TYR A 73 0.46 12.57 -0.79
N PHE A 74 -0.03 13.70 -1.31
CA PHE A 74 -0.30 14.92 -0.54
C PHE A 74 -1.78 15.31 -0.66
N HIS A 75 -2.66 14.35 -0.34
CA HIS A 75 -4.10 14.57 -0.38
C HIS A 75 -4.56 15.35 0.85
N PRO A 76 -5.40 16.41 0.70
CA PRO A 76 -5.85 17.23 1.83
C PRO A 76 -6.69 16.47 2.87
N GLY A 77 -7.22 15.30 2.52
CA GLY A 77 -7.91 14.41 3.44
C GLY A 77 -7.00 13.55 4.32
N TYR A 78 -5.68 13.60 4.12
CA TYR A 78 -4.76 12.84 4.96
C TYR A 78 -4.53 13.50 6.31
N PRO A 79 -4.42 12.73 7.41
CA PRO A 79 -3.92 13.24 8.67
C PRO A 79 -2.56 13.92 8.51
N LEU A 80 -2.31 14.99 9.24
CA LEU A 80 -1.08 15.79 9.15
C LEU A 80 0.19 14.95 9.33
N MET A 81 0.12 13.90 10.14
CA MET A 81 1.22 12.97 10.36
C MET A 81 1.70 12.31 9.05
N TYR A 82 0.77 11.89 8.18
CA TYR A 82 1.13 11.25 6.91
C TYR A 82 1.70 12.24 5.89
N PHE A 83 1.25 13.49 5.93
CA PHE A 83 1.94 14.56 5.21
C PHE A 83 3.40 14.69 5.64
N GLY A 84 3.65 14.69 6.94
CA GLY A 84 4.99 14.73 7.51
C GLY A 84 5.86 13.56 7.06
N TYR A 85 5.34 12.35 7.14
CA TYR A 85 6.05 11.15 6.66
C TYR A 85 6.33 11.21 5.16
N ASN A 86 5.36 11.59 4.34
CA ASN A 86 5.56 11.69 2.90
C ASN A 86 6.61 12.76 2.53
N LEU A 87 6.67 13.86 3.29
CA LEU A 87 7.73 14.86 3.12
C LEU A 87 9.11 14.33 3.51
N LEU A 88 9.22 13.67 4.66
CA LEU A 88 10.48 13.05 5.10
C LEU A 88 10.95 12.00 4.10
N GLU A 89 10.04 11.18 3.62
CA GLU A 89 10.30 10.14 2.65
C GLU A 89 10.81 10.67 1.30
N MET A 90 10.54 11.94 0.95
CA MET A 90 11.10 12.55 -0.25
C MET A 90 12.64 12.58 -0.26
N ALA A 91 13.28 12.57 0.91
CA ALA A 91 14.74 12.51 1.02
C ALA A 91 15.31 11.17 0.53
N PHE A 92 14.55 10.10 0.59
CA PHE A 92 14.98 8.76 0.18
C PHE A 92 14.68 8.51 -1.30
N PRO A 93 15.60 7.93 -2.07
CA PRO A 93 15.42 7.72 -3.51
C PRO A 93 14.43 6.60 -3.84
N ARG A 94 14.22 5.65 -2.93
CA ARG A 94 13.36 4.47 -3.10
C ARG A 94 12.26 4.43 -2.04
N PHE A 95 11.25 3.60 -2.29
CA PHE A 95 10.26 3.28 -1.26
C PHE A 95 10.93 2.57 -0.09
N THR A 96 10.67 3.06 1.12
CA THR A 96 11.14 2.44 2.37
C THR A 96 10.05 1.61 3.05
N GLY A 97 8.79 1.87 2.69
CA GLY A 97 7.62 1.16 3.14
C GLY A 97 6.36 1.98 2.97
N PHE A 98 5.25 1.38 3.34
CA PHE A 98 3.91 1.99 3.26
C PHE A 98 3.17 1.79 4.56
N TYR A 99 2.44 2.83 4.97
CA TYR A 99 1.49 2.67 6.05
C TYR A 99 0.36 1.74 5.61
N THR A 100 0.22 0.63 6.30
CA THR A 100 -0.83 -0.35 6.04
C THR A 100 -1.94 -0.20 7.07
N VAL A 101 -3.11 0.21 6.62
CA VAL A 101 -4.29 0.28 7.46
C VAL A 101 -4.77 -1.14 7.76
N HIS A 102 -5.03 -1.45 9.03
CA HIS A 102 -5.75 -2.65 9.39
C HIS A 102 -7.23 -2.45 9.10
N GLY A 103 -7.64 -2.72 7.86
CA GLY A 103 -8.98 -2.47 7.35
C GLY A 103 -9.30 -3.30 6.10
N PRO A 104 -10.54 -3.19 5.58
CA PRO A 104 -10.91 -3.83 4.33
C PRO A 104 -9.99 -3.37 3.20
N SER A 105 -9.44 -4.32 2.46
CA SER A 105 -8.47 -4.06 1.39
C SER A 105 -9.11 -4.25 0.01
N PRO A 106 -9.32 -3.18 -0.75
CA PRO A 106 -9.81 -3.27 -2.13
C PRO A 106 -8.68 -3.76 -3.05
N LEU A 107 -8.93 -4.82 -3.78
CA LEU A 107 -7.92 -5.54 -4.54
C LEU A 107 -8.40 -5.88 -5.95
N LYS A 108 -7.44 -5.98 -6.90
CA LYS A 108 -7.67 -6.41 -8.28
C LYS A 108 -7.06 -7.78 -8.53
N LYS A 109 -7.83 -8.72 -9.07
CA LYS A 109 -7.30 -10.04 -9.47
C LYS A 109 -6.16 -9.95 -10.50
N GLU A 110 -6.18 -8.93 -11.34
CA GLU A 110 -5.10 -8.68 -12.31
C GLU A 110 -3.74 -8.47 -11.64
N SER A 111 -3.72 -7.74 -10.50
CA SER A 111 -2.50 -7.50 -9.73
C SER A 111 -1.93 -8.82 -9.20
N TYR A 112 -2.78 -9.70 -8.67
CA TYR A 112 -2.36 -11.03 -8.24
C TYR A 112 -1.82 -11.87 -9.39
N ARG A 113 -2.52 -11.92 -10.53
CA ARG A 113 -2.04 -12.64 -11.71
C ARG A 113 -0.69 -12.14 -12.19
N PHE A 114 -0.49 -10.81 -12.16
CA PHE A 114 0.79 -10.21 -12.49
C PHE A 114 1.89 -10.67 -11.54
N PHE A 115 1.67 -10.61 -10.23
CA PHE A 115 2.66 -11.03 -9.24
C PHE A 115 2.96 -12.53 -9.34
N TRP A 116 1.97 -13.38 -9.38
CA TRP A 116 2.19 -14.83 -9.53
C TRP A 116 2.97 -15.22 -10.79
N LYS A 117 2.84 -14.44 -11.84
CA LYS A 117 3.58 -14.68 -13.09
C LYS A 117 5.02 -14.21 -13.02
N ASN A 118 5.29 -13.10 -12.34
CA ASN A 118 6.58 -12.39 -12.40
C ASN A 118 7.44 -12.56 -11.14
N GLU A 119 6.84 -12.90 -10.01
CA GLU A 119 7.52 -13.16 -8.75
C GLU A 119 7.24 -14.61 -8.31
N PRO A 120 8.00 -15.57 -8.81
CA PRO A 120 7.84 -16.98 -8.42
C PRO A 120 8.13 -17.12 -6.92
N LEU A 121 7.31 -17.93 -6.25
CA LEU A 121 7.55 -18.28 -4.86
C LEU A 121 8.96 -18.88 -4.73
N PRO A 122 9.72 -18.53 -3.69
CA PRO A 122 10.96 -19.22 -3.41
C PRO A 122 10.68 -20.72 -3.19
N THR A 123 11.32 -21.54 -3.99
CA THR A 123 11.27 -23.00 -3.88
C THR A 123 12.08 -23.45 -2.67
#